data_2eab80511757663f5d8e111003bf556e
#
_entry.id   2eab80511757663f5d8e111003bf556e
#
_cell.length_a   1.000
_cell.length_b   1.000
_cell.length_c   1.000
_cell.angle_alpha   90.00
_cell.angle_beta   90.00
_cell.angle_gamma   90.00
#
_symmetry.space_group_name_H-M   'P 1'
#
loop_
_entity.id
_entity.type
_entity.pdbx_description
1 polymer ?
#
loop_
_entity_poly.entity_id
_entity_poly.type
_entity_poly.pdbx_seq_one_letter_code
_entity_poly.pdbx_strand_id
1 'polypeptide(L)'
;VGVNTSESFTNPSGKLAIVDIAGKTVEGTCDIGGQPDSVAVAKDGSFVAIAIENERDEDVNDGALPQMPAGDLVIISLKDGVADCGTMKRVALTGLAEVAPKDPEPEFVAINSLGEIAVTLQENNHIAIVDGKTGEVKAHFSAGTVDLEGIDTKSEGALKFSGTKEGVPREPDAVK
;
A
#
# COMPACT_ATOMS: atom_id res chain seq x y z
N VAL A 1 -4.87 -9.54 10.37
CA VAL A 1 -4.13 -8.38 10.89
C VAL A 1 -2.74 -8.37 10.27
N GLY A 2 -2.32 -7.26 9.67
CA GLY A 2 -0.92 -6.98 9.34
C GLY A 2 -0.16 -6.59 10.61
N VAL A 3 1.03 -7.13 10.79
CA VAL A 3 1.90 -6.84 11.94
C VAL A 3 3.26 -6.44 11.41
N ASN A 4 3.62 -5.16 11.58
CA ASN A 4 4.97 -4.69 11.27
C ASN A 4 5.97 -5.25 12.30
N THR A 5 7.02 -5.88 11.81
CA THR A 5 8.12 -6.45 12.61
C THR A 5 9.49 -5.94 12.14
N SER A 6 9.50 -4.85 11.36
CA SER A 6 10.71 -4.26 10.79
C SER A 6 11.74 -3.91 11.87
N GLU A 7 12.99 -4.17 11.60
CA GLU A 7 14.11 -3.70 12.42
C GLU A 7 14.41 -2.24 12.14
N SER A 8 14.23 -1.83 10.87
CA SER A 8 14.38 -0.45 10.39
C SER A 8 13.66 -0.29 9.06
N PHE A 9 13.56 0.94 8.54
CA PHE A 9 13.00 1.21 7.21
C PHE A 9 13.77 0.50 6.08
N THR A 10 15.08 0.34 6.23
CA THR A 10 15.92 -0.36 5.25
C THR A 10 16.03 -1.88 5.49
N ASN A 11 15.47 -2.39 6.59
CA ASN A 11 15.33 -3.82 6.87
C ASN A 11 13.88 -4.13 7.28
N PRO A 12 12.92 -3.93 6.37
CA PRO A 12 11.52 -4.12 6.65
C PRO A 12 11.16 -5.60 6.75
N SER A 13 10.22 -5.89 7.64
CA SER A 13 9.64 -7.22 7.80
C SER A 13 8.23 -7.13 8.34
N GLY A 14 7.42 -8.16 8.13
CA GLY A 14 6.06 -8.19 8.62
C GLY A 14 5.42 -9.55 8.58
N LYS A 15 4.31 -9.66 9.25
CA LYS A 15 3.51 -10.90 9.33
C LYS A 15 2.04 -10.61 9.09
N LEU A 16 1.37 -11.52 8.39
CA LEU A 16 -0.07 -11.64 8.47
C LEU A 16 -0.42 -12.53 9.65
N ALA A 17 -1.24 -12.06 10.58
CA ALA A 17 -1.77 -12.86 11.68
C ALA A 17 -3.27 -13.08 11.49
N ILE A 18 -3.70 -14.34 11.63
CA ILE A 18 -5.10 -14.75 11.70
C ILE A 18 -5.49 -14.84 13.16
N VAL A 19 -6.52 -14.11 13.56
CA VAL A 19 -6.94 -13.97 14.95
C VAL A 19 -8.38 -14.43 15.11
N ASP A 20 -8.61 -15.38 16.00
CA ASP A 20 -9.96 -15.67 16.50
C ASP A 20 -10.33 -14.64 17.56
N ILE A 21 -11.33 -13.79 17.22
CA ILE A 21 -11.80 -12.71 18.11
C ILE A 21 -12.53 -13.29 19.32
N ALA A 22 -13.28 -14.36 19.16
CA ALA A 22 -14.05 -14.98 20.24
C ALA A 22 -13.14 -15.69 21.25
N GLY A 23 -12.19 -16.47 20.75
CA GLY A 23 -11.19 -17.17 21.56
C GLY A 23 -10.05 -16.28 22.04
N LYS A 24 -9.88 -15.09 21.42
CA LYS A 24 -8.74 -14.16 21.66
C LYS A 24 -7.39 -14.84 21.45
N THR A 25 -7.30 -15.66 20.42
CA THR A 25 -6.10 -16.46 20.09
C THR A 25 -5.60 -16.13 18.68
N VAL A 26 -4.30 -16.25 18.47
CA VAL A 26 -3.69 -16.23 17.15
C VAL A 26 -3.69 -17.65 16.61
N GLU A 27 -4.47 -17.90 15.55
CA GLU A 27 -4.65 -19.22 14.94
C GLU A 27 -3.52 -19.57 13.97
N GLY A 28 -2.84 -18.57 13.42
CA GLY A 28 -1.72 -18.76 12.51
C GLY A 28 -1.08 -17.46 12.08
N THR A 29 0.14 -17.58 11.56
CA THR A 29 0.87 -16.44 11.00
C THR A 29 1.56 -16.82 9.70
N CYS A 30 1.60 -15.89 8.74
CA CYS A 30 2.45 -15.96 7.55
C CYS A 30 3.49 -14.84 7.61
N ASP A 31 4.75 -15.17 7.35
CA ASP A 31 5.77 -14.16 7.08
C ASP A 31 5.49 -13.57 5.68
N ILE A 32 5.33 -12.25 5.61
CA ILE A 32 4.99 -11.54 4.38
C ILE A 32 6.17 -10.74 3.80
N GLY A 33 7.34 -10.83 4.41
CA GLY A 33 8.62 -10.38 3.87
C GLY A 33 8.74 -8.87 3.63
N GLY A 34 7.97 -8.04 4.35
CA GLY A 34 8.03 -6.59 4.26
C GLY A 34 7.05 -5.93 5.23
N GLN A 35 7.12 -4.61 5.33
CA GLN A 35 6.26 -3.81 6.21
C GLN A 35 4.84 -3.74 5.64
N PRO A 36 3.82 -4.34 6.32
CA PRO A 36 2.44 -4.18 5.88
C PRO A 36 1.86 -2.85 6.35
N ASP A 37 1.15 -2.17 5.47
CA ASP A 37 0.33 -1.03 5.81
C ASP A 37 -1.16 -1.39 5.86
N SER A 38 -1.74 -1.88 4.78
CA SER A 38 -3.16 -2.18 4.66
C SER A 38 -3.43 -3.65 4.38
N VAL A 39 -4.55 -4.16 4.93
CA VAL A 39 -5.01 -5.54 4.73
C VAL A 39 -6.50 -5.56 4.41
N ALA A 40 -6.88 -6.22 3.33
CA ALA A 40 -8.28 -6.47 2.98
C ALA A 40 -8.54 -7.95 2.71
N VAL A 41 -9.72 -8.42 3.09
CA VAL A 41 -10.18 -9.80 2.81
C VAL A 41 -11.25 -9.75 1.73
N ALA A 42 -11.15 -10.63 0.73
CA ALA A 42 -12.17 -10.77 -0.29
C ALA A 42 -13.53 -11.09 0.33
N LYS A 43 -14.61 -10.52 -0.22
CA LYS A 43 -15.96 -10.65 0.33
C LYS A 43 -16.44 -12.11 0.45
N ASP A 44 -15.96 -12.98 -0.43
CA ASP A 44 -16.25 -14.41 -0.41
C ASP A 44 -15.32 -15.23 0.50
N GLY A 45 -14.38 -14.56 1.17
CA GLY A 45 -13.41 -15.19 2.06
C GLY A 45 -12.34 -16.04 1.35
N SER A 46 -12.16 -15.89 0.04
CA SER A 46 -11.26 -16.74 -0.74
C SER A 46 -9.78 -16.35 -0.65
N PHE A 47 -9.48 -15.08 -0.39
CA PHE A 47 -8.11 -14.58 -0.26
C PHE A 47 -8.04 -13.30 0.59
N VAL A 48 -6.85 -12.98 1.02
CA VAL A 48 -6.46 -11.71 1.65
C VAL A 48 -5.44 -11.01 0.77
N ALA A 49 -5.58 -9.70 0.62
CA ALA A 49 -4.63 -8.82 -0.02
C ALA A 49 -3.96 -7.93 1.02
N ILE A 50 -2.65 -7.68 0.88
CA ILE A 50 -1.85 -6.92 1.83
C ILE A 50 -0.97 -5.96 1.03
N ALA A 51 -1.11 -4.65 1.28
CA ALA A 51 -0.15 -3.66 0.82
C ALA A 51 1.14 -3.81 1.64
N ILE A 52 2.26 -4.03 0.96
CA ILE A 52 3.60 -4.05 1.56
C ILE A 52 4.25 -2.74 1.16
N GLU A 53 4.15 -1.77 2.02
CA GLU A 53 4.59 -0.41 1.76
C GLU A 53 6.13 -0.32 1.71
N ASN A 54 6.80 -0.86 2.73
CA ASN A 54 8.22 -0.65 2.97
C ASN A 54 8.57 0.85 3.01
N GLU A 55 7.83 1.55 3.87
CA GLU A 55 7.93 2.99 4.09
C GLU A 55 9.38 3.50 4.07
N ARG A 56 9.61 4.60 3.36
CA ARG A 56 10.92 5.23 3.24
C ARG A 56 11.32 5.97 4.51
N ASP A 57 12.62 5.97 4.78
CA ASP A 57 13.25 6.84 5.75
C ASP A 57 13.84 8.05 5.03
N GLU A 58 13.25 9.22 5.21
CA GLU A 58 13.69 10.45 4.56
C GLU A 58 15.09 10.89 5.00
N ASP A 59 15.57 10.42 6.15
CA ASP A 59 16.90 10.74 6.69
C ASP A 59 18.00 9.84 6.08
N VAL A 60 17.64 8.73 5.45
CA VAL A 60 18.60 7.82 4.79
C VAL A 60 19.00 8.38 3.44
N ASN A 61 20.32 8.60 3.24
CA ASN A 61 20.90 9.14 2.00
C ASN A 61 20.24 10.44 1.53
N ASP A 62 19.88 11.33 2.46
CA ASP A 62 19.20 12.61 2.20
C ASP A 62 17.88 12.41 1.40
N GLY A 63 17.15 11.35 1.68
CA GLY A 63 15.88 11.01 1.00
C GLY A 63 16.04 10.56 -0.46
N ALA A 64 17.23 10.15 -0.88
CA ALA A 64 17.48 9.73 -2.27
C ALA A 64 16.71 8.45 -2.63
N LEU A 65 16.06 8.47 -3.80
CA LEU A 65 15.29 7.34 -4.34
C LEU A 65 16.09 6.56 -5.41
N PRO A 66 15.86 5.25 -5.55
CA PRO A 66 14.98 4.41 -4.74
C PRO A 66 15.61 4.02 -3.39
N GLN A 67 14.78 3.84 -2.37
CA GLN A 67 15.17 3.18 -1.12
C GLN A 67 14.65 1.74 -1.13
N MET A 68 15.55 0.79 -1.20
CA MET A 68 15.19 -0.63 -1.31
C MET A 68 15.06 -1.31 0.06
N PRO A 69 14.20 -2.33 0.17
CA PRO A 69 13.40 -2.95 -0.87
C PRO A 69 12.14 -2.14 -1.19
N ALA A 70 11.79 -2.08 -2.47
CA ALA A 70 10.55 -1.46 -2.93
C ALA A 70 9.31 -2.20 -2.38
N GLY A 71 8.21 -1.47 -2.22
CA GLY A 71 6.94 -2.07 -1.85
C GLY A 71 6.30 -2.93 -2.95
N ASP A 72 5.37 -3.79 -2.57
CA ASP A 72 4.61 -4.65 -3.48
C ASP A 72 3.23 -5.02 -2.91
N LEU A 73 2.45 -5.79 -3.65
CA LEU A 73 1.19 -6.34 -3.16
C LEU A 73 1.35 -7.84 -2.91
N VAL A 74 0.98 -8.28 -1.71
CA VAL A 74 0.92 -9.70 -1.36
C VAL A 74 -0.52 -10.20 -1.38
N ILE A 75 -0.75 -11.38 -1.99
CA ILE A 75 -2.04 -12.07 -2.02
C ILE A 75 -1.85 -13.48 -1.46
N ILE A 76 -2.68 -13.86 -0.48
CA ILE A 76 -2.64 -15.18 0.14
C ILE A 76 -4.04 -15.79 0.12
N SER A 77 -4.18 -17.03 -0.35
CA SER A 77 -5.46 -17.74 -0.34
C SER A 77 -5.90 -18.03 1.09
N LEU A 78 -7.20 -17.93 1.32
CA LEU A 78 -7.85 -18.35 2.56
C LEU A 78 -8.70 -19.59 2.31
N LYS A 79 -8.70 -20.51 3.26
CA LYS A 79 -9.60 -21.63 3.30
C LYS A 79 -10.19 -21.77 4.69
N ASP A 80 -11.51 -21.69 4.78
CA ASP A 80 -12.24 -21.76 6.06
C ASP A 80 -11.72 -20.74 7.09
N GLY A 81 -11.33 -19.54 6.62
CA GLY A 81 -10.78 -18.47 7.43
C GLY A 81 -9.30 -18.61 7.79
N VAL A 82 -8.64 -19.69 7.38
CA VAL A 82 -7.22 -19.95 7.62
C VAL A 82 -6.39 -19.56 6.40
N ALA A 83 -5.29 -18.83 6.62
CA ALA A 83 -4.37 -18.44 5.56
C ALA A 83 -3.45 -19.61 5.17
N ASP A 84 -3.40 -19.92 3.88
CA ASP A 84 -2.43 -20.87 3.30
C ASP A 84 -1.19 -20.10 2.83
N CYS A 85 -0.20 -19.97 3.71
CA CYS A 85 1.04 -19.24 3.43
C CYS A 85 1.79 -19.79 2.20
N GLY A 86 1.59 -21.06 1.84
CA GLY A 86 2.21 -21.67 0.66
C GLY A 86 1.65 -21.16 -0.67
N THR A 87 0.51 -20.46 -0.64
CA THR A 87 -0.12 -19.88 -1.84
C THR A 87 0.25 -18.43 -2.08
N MET A 88 1.14 -17.87 -1.24
CA MET A 88 1.53 -16.47 -1.33
C MET A 88 2.01 -16.10 -2.73
N LYS A 89 1.43 -15.03 -3.26
CA LYS A 89 1.85 -14.38 -4.50
C LYS A 89 2.31 -12.98 -4.18
N ARG A 90 3.43 -12.57 -4.77
CA ARG A 90 3.90 -11.18 -4.76
C ARG A 90 3.67 -10.56 -6.13
N VAL A 91 3.00 -9.43 -6.15
CA VAL A 91 2.72 -8.66 -7.36
C VAL A 91 3.61 -7.44 -7.36
N ALA A 92 4.58 -7.41 -8.27
CA ALA A 92 5.45 -6.26 -8.44
C ALA A 92 4.67 -5.04 -8.97
N LEU A 93 4.87 -3.90 -8.33
CA LEU A 93 4.25 -2.62 -8.69
C LEU A 93 5.27 -1.64 -9.29
N THR A 94 6.54 -2.06 -9.35
CA THR A 94 7.62 -1.27 -9.96
C THR A 94 7.36 -1.02 -11.45
N GLY A 95 7.61 0.21 -11.89
CA GLY A 95 7.46 0.62 -13.29
C GLY A 95 6.05 1.03 -13.68
N LEU A 96 5.06 0.95 -12.78
CA LEU A 96 3.68 1.34 -13.09
C LEU A 96 3.49 2.87 -13.03
N ALA A 97 4.07 3.52 -12.04
CA ALA A 97 3.97 4.96 -11.84
C ALA A 97 5.04 5.74 -12.59
N GLU A 98 4.76 7.01 -12.91
CA GLU A 98 5.75 7.95 -13.45
C GLU A 98 6.62 8.55 -12.34
N VAL A 99 6.02 8.79 -11.16
CA VAL A 99 6.72 9.28 -9.97
C VAL A 99 7.37 8.11 -9.27
N ALA A 100 8.67 8.19 -9.00
CA ALA A 100 9.48 7.17 -8.34
C ALA A 100 9.21 5.73 -8.84
N PRO A 101 9.32 5.43 -10.14
CA PRO A 101 8.86 4.16 -10.72
C PRO A 101 9.56 2.91 -10.18
N LYS A 102 10.72 3.07 -9.56
CA LYS A 102 11.50 1.95 -8.99
C LYS A 102 11.22 1.73 -7.52
N ASP A 103 10.44 2.61 -6.91
CA ASP A 103 10.18 2.65 -5.48
C ASP A 103 8.68 2.88 -5.22
N PRO A 104 7.82 1.91 -5.56
CA PRO A 104 6.41 1.97 -5.23
C PRO A 104 6.20 1.82 -3.73
N GLU A 105 5.33 2.66 -3.18
CA GLU A 105 4.84 2.59 -1.81
C GLU A 105 3.32 2.35 -1.83
N PRO A 106 2.90 1.07 -1.87
CA PRO A 106 1.48 0.74 -1.78
C PRO A 106 0.97 0.92 -0.35
N GLU A 107 0.01 1.80 -0.18
CA GLU A 107 -0.58 2.17 1.10
C GLU A 107 -1.86 1.40 1.41
N PHE A 108 -2.85 1.52 0.56
CA PHE A 108 -4.18 1.01 0.85
C PHE A 108 -4.67 0.00 -0.18
N VAL A 109 -5.44 -0.99 0.31
CA VAL A 109 -6.08 -2.00 -0.55
C VAL A 109 -7.58 -2.08 -0.28
N ALA A 110 -8.37 -2.12 -1.35
CA ALA A 110 -9.78 -2.44 -1.30
C ALA A 110 -10.11 -3.52 -2.33
N ILE A 111 -11.09 -4.38 -2.04
CA ILE A 111 -11.46 -5.49 -2.90
C ILE A 111 -12.95 -5.38 -3.26
N ASN A 112 -13.25 -5.33 -4.56
CA ASN A 112 -14.61 -5.29 -5.03
C ASN A 112 -15.27 -6.68 -5.05
N SER A 113 -16.56 -6.74 -5.40
CA SER A 113 -17.33 -8.00 -5.44
C SER A 113 -16.91 -8.97 -6.54
N LEU A 114 -16.08 -8.53 -7.49
CA LEU A 114 -15.53 -9.37 -8.56
C LEU A 114 -14.16 -9.97 -8.17
N GLY A 115 -13.63 -9.61 -7.01
CA GLY A 115 -12.30 -10.02 -6.55
C GLY A 115 -11.16 -9.23 -7.17
N GLU A 116 -11.46 -8.04 -7.73
CA GLU A 116 -10.43 -7.11 -8.17
C GLU A 116 -9.95 -6.26 -6.98
N ILE A 117 -8.66 -6.09 -6.87
CA ILE A 117 -7.98 -5.33 -5.82
C ILE A 117 -7.60 -3.97 -6.37
N ALA A 118 -8.11 -2.90 -5.78
CA ALA A 118 -7.57 -1.57 -5.98
C ALA A 118 -6.46 -1.32 -4.96
N VAL A 119 -5.31 -0.85 -5.43
CA VAL A 119 -4.13 -0.53 -4.61
C VAL A 119 -3.78 0.93 -4.83
N THR A 120 -3.73 1.72 -3.77
CA THR A 120 -3.18 3.08 -3.84
C THR A 120 -1.67 3.04 -3.64
N LEU A 121 -0.96 3.83 -4.43
CA LEU A 121 0.46 4.12 -4.28
C LEU A 121 0.55 5.63 -4.05
N GLN A 122 0.45 6.03 -2.79
CA GLN A 122 0.27 7.43 -2.39
C GLN A 122 1.44 8.27 -2.90
N GLU A 123 2.64 7.98 -2.46
CA GLU A 123 3.87 8.70 -2.79
C GLU A 123 4.19 8.70 -4.31
N ASN A 124 3.64 7.71 -5.02
CA ASN A 124 3.78 7.62 -6.46
C ASN A 124 2.63 8.31 -7.22
N ASN A 125 1.64 8.90 -6.51
CA ASN A 125 0.44 9.51 -7.08
C ASN A 125 -0.27 8.59 -8.08
N HIS A 126 -0.43 7.31 -7.75
CA HIS A 126 -0.86 6.25 -8.67
C HIS A 126 -1.85 5.28 -8.05
N ILE A 127 -2.62 4.61 -8.90
CA ILE A 127 -3.54 3.54 -8.51
C ILE A 127 -3.32 2.35 -9.45
N ALA A 128 -3.29 1.14 -8.89
CA ALA A 128 -3.25 -0.10 -9.65
C ALA A 128 -4.51 -0.94 -9.38
N ILE A 129 -5.00 -1.64 -10.41
CA ILE A 129 -6.08 -2.61 -10.32
C ILE A 129 -5.50 -3.99 -10.62
N VAL A 130 -5.63 -4.91 -9.67
CA VAL A 130 -5.04 -6.24 -9.73
C VAL A 130 -6.13 -7.31 -9.63
N ASP A 131 -6.04 -8.35 -10.44
CA ASP A 131 -6.90 -9.53 -10.31
C ASP A 131 -6.46 -10.35 -9.07
N GLY A 132 -7.32 -10.50 -8.08
CA GLY A 132 -6.99 -11.17 -6.83
C GLY A 132 -6.72 -12.68 -6.95
N LYS A 133 -7.20 -13.33 -8.01
CA LYS A 133 -6.99 -14.77 -8.25
C LYS A 133 -5.67 -15.04 -8.97
N THR A 134 -5.36 -14.23 -9.98
CA THR A 134 -4.16 -14.43 -10.81
C THR A 134 -2.97 -13.63 -10.33
N GLY A 135 -3.17 -12.45 -9.72
CA GLY A 135 -2.14 -11.47 -9.41
C GLY A 135 -1.76 -10.62 -10.63
N GLU A 136 -2.53 -10.67 -11.72
CA GLU A 136 -2.27 -9.86 -12.90
C GLU A 136 -2.69 -8.40 -12.68
N VAL A 137 -1.83 -7.46 -13.04
CA VAL A 137 -2.18 -6.03 -13.08
C VAL A 137 -3.05 -5.79 -14.31
N LYS A 138 -4.33 -5.55 -14.11
CA LYS A 138 -5.32 -5.34 -15.17
C LYS A 138 -5.32 -3.93 -15.72
N ALA A 139 -5.07 -2.96 -14.85
CA ALA A 139 -5.02 -1.55 -15.19
C ALA A 139 -4.20 -0.79 -14.15
N HIS A 140 -3.66 0.34 -14.55
CA HIS A 140 -3.05 1.30 -13.63
C HIS A 140 -3.13 2.71 -14.21
N PHE A 141 -3.18 3.71 -13.38
CA PHE A 141 -3.31 5.11 -13.81
C PHE A 141 -2.87 6.08 -12.72
N SER A 142 -2.42 7.27 -13.14
CA SER A 142 -2.15 8.37 -12.22
C SER A 142 -3.43 8.86 -11.56
N ALA A 143 -3.36 9.21 -10.27
CA ALA A 143 -4.45 9.88 -9.57
C ALA A 143 -4.67 11.32 -10.07
N GLY A 144 -3.77 11.82 -10.91
CA GLY A 144 -3.83 13.16 -11.50
C GLY A 144 -3.42 14.24 -10.51
N THR A 145 -3.64 15.48 -10.91
CA THR A 145 -3.27 16.67 -10.14
C THR A 145 -4.48 17.56 -9.89
N VAL A 146 -4.32 18.53 -9.00
CA VAL A 146 -5.30 19.56 -8.70
C VAL A 146 -4.61 20.90 -8.57
N ASP A 147 -5.29 21.96 -9.01
CA ASP A 147 -4.86 23.33 -8.76
C ASP A 147 -5.53 23.83 -7.47
N LEU A 148 -4.73 24.37 -6.56
CA LEU A 148 -5.18 24.89 -5.27
C LEU A 148 -5.13 26.41 -5.29
N GLU A 149 -6.21 27.04 -4.86
CA GLU A 149 -6.35 28.49 -4.71
C GLU A 149 -6.77 28.84 -3.28
N GLY A 150 -6.43 30.06 -2.82
CA GLY A 150 -6.79 30.52 -1.51
C GLY A 150 -6.16 29.71 -0.38
N ILE A 151 -4.93 29.26 -0.55
CA ILE A 151 -4.19 28.50 0.44
C ILE A 151 -3.11 29.37 1.12
N ASP A 152 -2.74 29.00 2.33
CA ASP A 152 -1.61 29.59 3.03
C ASP A 152 -0.34 28.79 2.68
N THR A 153 0.60 29.44 1.99
CA THR A 153 1.83 28.81 1.50
C THR A 153 3.09 29.24 2.27
N LYS A 154 2.93 30.00 3.36
CA LYS A 154 4.08 30.55 4.10
C LYS A 154 3.92 30.36 5.60
N SER A 155 5.01 29.98 6.26
CA SER A 155 5.09 29.90 7.73
C SER A 155 5.60 31.22 8.30
N GLU A 156 4.74 32.24 8.36
CA GLU A 156 5.10 33.61 8.80
C GLU A 156 4.39 34.07 10.08
N GLY A 157 3.74 33.12 10.79
CA GLY A 157 3.04 33.38 12.06
C GLY A 157 1.64 33.99 11.90
N ALA A 158 1.13 34.12 10.68
CA ALA A 158 -0.24 34.55 10.38
C ALA A 158 -0.82 33.76 9.21
N LEU A 159 -2.09 33.33 9.33
CA LEU A 159 -2.78 32.65 8.24
C LEU A 159 -3.18 33.66 7.15
N LYS A 160 -2.72 33.43 5.93
CA LYS A 160 -3.03 34.25 4.75
C LYS A 160 -3.43 33.36 3.59
N PHE A 161 -4.69 33.22 3.35
CA PHE A 161 -5.28 32.40 2.26
C PHE A 161 -5.23 33.11 0.90
N SER A 162 -4.05 33.52 0.46
CA SER A 162 -3.84 34.27 -0.79
C SER A 162 -2.90 33.57 -1.77
N GLY A 163 -2.40 32.41 -1.41
CA GLY A 163 -1.51 31.62 -2.26
C GLY A 163 -2.27 30.77 -3.26
N THR A 164 -1.56 30.38 -4.31
CA THR A 164 -1.99 29.39 -5.30
C THR A 164 -0.87 28.38 -5.51
N LYS A 165 -1.24 27.14 -5.84
CA LYS A 165 -0.29 26.09 -6.22
C LYS A 165 -0.93 25.26 -7.32
N GLU A 166 -0.30 25.19 -8.49
CA GLU A 166 -0.78 24.45 -9.65
C GLU A 166 -0.14 23.07 -9.74
N GLY A 167 -0.88 22.12 -10.32
CA GLY A 167 -0.38 20.78 -10.61
C GLY A 167 0.02 19.96 -9.38
N VAL A 168 -0.65 20.16 -8.25
CA VAL A 168 -0.36 19.40 -7.00
C VAL A 168 -0.83 17.96 -7.17
N PRO A 169 0.04 16.94 -7.00
CA PRO A 169 -0.38 15.54 -6.99
C PRO A 169 -1.48 15.30 -5.96
N ARG A 170 -2.39 14.37 -6.26
CA ARG A 170 -3.50 14.04 -5.34
C ARG A 170 -3.12 13.09 -4.25
N GLU A 171 -2.09 12.27 -4.48
CA GLU A 171 -1.51 11.35 -3.51
C GLU A 171 -2.59 10.56 -2.76
N PRO A 172 -3.25 9.59 -3.44
CA PRO A 172 -4.42 8.91 -2.88
C PRO A 172 -4.01 7.98 -1.75
N ASP A 173 -4.34 8.36 -0.53
CA ASP A 173 -4.06 7.62 0.70
C ASP A 173 -4.99 6.38 0.84
N ALA A 174 -6.28 6.53 0.58
CA ALA A 174 -7.24 5.44 0.73
C ALA A 174 -8.18 5.27 -0.47
N VAL A 175 -8.72 4.05 -0.64
CA VAL A 175 -9.70 3.69 -1.67
C VAL A 175 -10.80 2.80 -1.08
N LYS A 176 -12.02 2.94 -1.64
CA LYS A 176 -13.17 2.14 -1.18
C LYS A 176 -14.06 1.70 -2.36
#